data_af3ac189888e43a9eeb19a124838cd81
#
_entry.id   af3ac189888e43a9eeb19a124838cd81
#
_cell.length_a   1.000
_cell.length_b   1.000
_cell.length_c   1.000
_cell.angle_alpha   90.00
_cell.angle_beta   90.00
_cell.angle_gamma   90.00
#
_symmetry.space_group_name_H-M   'P 1'
#
loop_
_entity.id
_entity.type
_entity.pdbx_description
1 polymer ?
#
loop_
_entity_poly.entity_id
_entity_poly.type
_entity_poly.pdbx_seq_one_letter_code
_entity_poly.pdbx_strand_id
1 'polypeptide(L)'
;MKSTLFNMVAVLFTVTLIASAGVGAVNMITADAIAAANAAATTEAVANVLPEFEKTEVSEQTIDDMPIVVYTATKNNETVGYAVESMTKNGFGGVIRLMVGFGADGKILNVNVLQQAETPGLGTKMADEGNVLLASIQNKKSWEIEFKVKKDGGELDALTAATISSRAYYEAVARAYEAYKVACGYADNADGVSGATATNNEGQKTQEGGQNE
;
A
#
# COMPACT_ATOMS: atom_id res chain seq x y z
N MET A 1 52.20 10.57 -15.57
CA MET A 1 52.06 9.54 -14.52
C MET A 1 51.44 8.28 -15.16
N LYS A 2 52.14 7.15 -15.15
CA LYS A 2 51.54 5.89 -15.63
C LYS A 2 50.55 5.42 -14.57
N SER A 3 49.26 5.53 -14.82
CA SER A 3 48.22 4.94 -13.96
C SER A 3 48.33 3.43 -14.10
N THR A 4 48.82 2.77 -13.09
CA THR A 4 48.80 1.30 -13.02
C THR A 4 47.36 0.86 -12.73
N LEU A 5 46.95 -0.28 -13.26
CA LEU A 5 45.61 -0.85 -13.08
C LEU A 5 45.25 -0.91 -11.58
N PHE A 6 46.24 -1.25 -10.73
CA PHE A 6 46.07 -1.25 -9.27
C PHE A 6 45.68 0.12 -8.72
N ASN A 7 46.32 1.22 -9.15
CA ASN A 7 45.97 2.56 -8.68
C ASN A 7 44.54 2.98 -9.10
N MET A 8 44.13 2.57 -10.32
CA MET A 8 42.75 2.87 -10.78
C MET A 8 41.71 2.14 -9.94
N VAL A 9 41.95 0.84 -9.65
CA VAL A 9 41.06 0.05 -8.78
C VAL A 9 41.05 0.60 -7.37
N ALA A 10 42.22 0.95 -6.80
CA ALA A 10 42.29 1.52 -5.44
C ALA A 10 41.54 2.85 -5.30
N VAL A 11 41.70 3.76 -6.29
CA VAL A 11 40.96 5.03 -6.27
C VAL A 11 39.45 4.81 -6.41
N LEU A 12 39.02 3.96 -7.34
CA LEU A 12 37.60 3.67 -7.53
C LEU A 12 36.99 3.05 -6.24
N PHE A 13 37.69 2.07 -5.64
CA PHE A 13 37.27 1.46 -4.38
C PHE A 13 37.15 2.47 -3.24
N THR A 14 38.13 3.37 -3.09
CA THR A 14 38.12 4.39 -2.05
C THR A 14 36.94 5.37 -2.24
N VAL A 15 36.71 5.82 -3.47
CA VAL A 15 35.60 6.75 -3.77
C VAL A 15 34.25 6.08 -3.50
N THR A 16 34.07 4.83 -3.96
CA THR A 16 32.80 4.10 -3.73
C THR A 16 32.58 3.81 -2.25
N LEU A 17 33.63 3.50 -1.49
CA LEU A 17 33.53 3.26 -0.04
C LEU A 17 33.11 4.51 0.72
N ILE A 18 33.73 5.67 0.42
CA ILE A 18 33.37 6.94 1.03
C ILE A 18 31.92 7.32 0.67
N ALA A 19 31.55 7.19 -0.60
CA ALA A 19 30.20 7.51 -1.06
C ALA A 19 29.15 6.60 -0.39
N SER A 20 29.42 5.29 -0.32
CA SER A 20 28.51 4.33 0.33
C SER A 20 28.37 4.58 1.83
N ALA A 21 29.49 4.90 2.52
CA ALA A 21 29.47 5.26 3.93
C ALA A 21 28.65 6.54 4.18
N GLY A 22 28.80 7.55 3.31
CA GLY A 22 28.03 8.78 3.40
C GLY A 22 26.52 8.56 3.22
N VAL A 23 26.13 7.80 2.21
CA VAL A 23 24.72 7.43 1.98
C VAL A 23 24.16 6.61 3.14
N GLY A 24 24.91 5.63 3.63
CA GLY A 24 24.51 4.83 4.78
C GLY A 24 24.30 5.64 6.05
N ALA A 25 25.21 6.58 6.35
CA ALA A 25 25.10 7.46 7.50
C ALA A 25 23.87 8.37 7.41
N VAL A 26 23.61 8.98 6.25
CA VAL A 26 22.41 9.80 6.04
C VAL A 26 21.14 8.96 6.22
N ASN A 27 21.10 7.76 5.64
CA ASN A 27 19.95 6.87 5.78
C ASN A 27 19.69 6.48 7.24
N MET A 28 20.72 6.22 8.04
CA MET A 28 20.57 5.91 9.47
C MET A 28 19.99 7.09 10.27
N ILE A 29 20.41 8.31 9.96
CA ILE A 29 19.93 9.52 10.67
C ILE A 29 18.49 9.86 10.27
N THR A 30 18.10 9.58 9.03
CA THR A 30 16.78 9.95 8.49
C THR A 30 15.73 8.84 8.61
N ALA A 31 16.12 7.60 8.93
CA ALA A 31 15.22 6.45 8.95
C ALA A 31 14.00 6.65 9.87
N ASP A 32 14.23 7.13 11.10
CA ASP A 32 13.14 7.34 12.07
C ASP A 32 12.21 8.47 11.64
N ALA A 33 12.75 9.55 11.06
CA ALA A 33 11.94 10.65 10.53
C ALA A 33 11.10 10.21 9.33
N ILE A 34 11.66 9.39 8.44
CA ILE A 34 10.95 8.81 7.28
C ILE A 34 9.84 7.86 7.77
N ALA A 35 10.13 7.00 8.75
CA ALA A 35 9.14 6.08 9.32
C ALA A 35 7.97 6.85 9.96
N ALA A 36 8.25 7.90 10.73
CA ALA A 36 7.22 8.75 11.33
C ALA A 36 6.38 9.48 10.27
N ALA A 37 7.02 10.03 9.24
CA ALA A 37 6.32 10.68 8.14
C ALA A 37 5.42 9.71 7.36
N ASN A 38 5.89 8.50 7.09
CA ASN A 38 5.10 7.46 6.42
C ASN A 38 3.89 7.04 7.28
N ALA A 39 4.07 6.86 8.59
CA ALA A 39 2.97 6.53 9.51
C ALA A 39 1.90 7.63 9.54
N ALA A 40 2.34 8.90 9.60
CA ALA A 40 1.42 10.04 9.54
C ALA A 40 0.67 10.09 8.20
N ALA A 41 1.36 9.91 7.08
CA ALA A 41 0.75 9.87 5.74
C ALA A 41 -0.26 8.72 5.59
N THR A 42 0.04 7.54 6.16
CA THR A 42 -0.89 6.40 6.16
C THR A 42 -2.15 6.73 6.96
N THR A 43 -2.02 7.34 8.15
CA THR A 43 -3.17 7.72 8.98
C THR A 43 -4.05 8.75 8.27
N GLU A 44 -3.43 9.75 7.65
CA GLU A 44 -4.14 10.75 6.85
C GLU A 44 -4.82 10.13 5.63
N ALA A 45 -4.15 9.20 4.94
CA ALA A 45 -4.72 8.51 3.79
C ALA A 45 -5.95 7.67 4.17
N VAL A 46 -5.96 6.99 5.31
CA VAL A 46 -7.13 6.27 5.82
C VAL A 46 -8.31 7.23 6.00
N ALA A 47 -8.08 8.40 6.59
CA ALA A 47 -9.12 9.41 6.77
C ALA A 47 -9.61 10.02 5.44
N ASN A 48 -8.73 10.13 4.44
CA ASN A 48 -9.07 10.68 3.12
C ASN A 48 -9.86 9.72 2.23
N VAL A 49 -9.75 8.40 2.46
CA VAL A 49 -10.43 7.40 1.62
C VAL A 49 -11.70 6.85 2.24
N LEU A 50 -11.98 7.14 3.52
CA LEU A 50 -13.14 6.63 4.24
C LEU A 50 -14.06 7.78 4.71
N PRO A 51 -15.37 7.51 4.94
CA PRO A 51 -16.23 8.42 5.67
C PRO A 51 -15.78 8.52 7.13
N GLU A 52 -16.39 9.43 7.90
CA GLU A 52 -16.09 9.58 9.33
C GLU A 52 -16.21 8.26 10.10
N PHE A 53 -15.19 7.94 10.88
CA PHE A 53 -15.12 6.76 11.73
C PHE A 53 -14.60 7.11 13.13
N GLU A 54 -14.82 6.22 14.10
CA GLU A 54 -14.36 6.39 15.49
C GLU A 54 -13.13 5.54 15.81
N LYS A 55 -13.07 4.34 15.24
CA LYS A 55 -12.01 3.37 15.49
C LYS A 55 -11.63 2.65 14.22
N THR A 56 -10.37 2.20 14.17
CA THR A 56 -9.87 1.30 13.13
C THR A 56 -9.25 0.07 13.75
N GLU A 57 -9.56 -1.10 13.20
CA GLU A 57 -8.85 -2.34 13.46
C GLU A 57 -7.94 -2.64 12.28
N VAL A 58 -6.72 -3.09 12.57
CA VAL A 58 -5.71 -3.33 11.54
C VAL A 58 -5.47 -4.83 11.40
N SER A 59 -5.49 -5.33 10.19
CA SER A 59 -5.10 -6.69 9.84
C SER A 59 -4.13 -6.70 8.69
N GLU A 60 -3.16 -7.61 8.74
CA GLU A 60 -2.15 -7.78 7.68
C GLU A 60 -2.45 -9.06 6.90
N GLN A 61 -2.29 -8.99 5.60
CA GLN A 61 -2.52 -10.09 4.66
C GLN A 61 -1.37 -10.12 3.64
N THR A 62 -1.20 -11.25 2.96
CA THR A 62 -0.28 -11.35 1.82
C THR A 62 -1.06 -11.85 0.61
N ILE A 63 -1.03 -11.10 -0.47
CA ILE A 63 -1.69 -11.44 -1.74
C ILE A 63 -0.66 -11.27 -2.86
N ASP A 64 -0.47 -12.28 -3.69
CA ASP A 64 0.53 -12.32 -4.77
C ASP A 64 1.94 -11.96 -4.28
N ASP A 65 2.36 -12.49 -3.13
CA ASP A 65 3.64 -12.19 -2.46
C ASP A 65 3.85 -10.70 -2.11
N MET A 66 2.77 -9.91 -2.06
CA MET A 66 2.79 -8.52 -1.64
C MET A 66 2.12 -8.35 -0.28
N PRO A 67 2.75 -7.59 0.64
CA PRO A 67 2.12 -7.25 1.91
C PRO A 67 0.98 -6.26 1.67
N ILE A 68 -0.16 -6.54 2.27
CA ILE A 68 -1.38 -5.74 2.23
C ILE A 68 -1.81 -5.47 3.66
N VAL A 69 -2.17 -4.24 3.96
CA VAL A 69 -2.71 -3.86 5.28
C VAL A 69 -4.15 -3.40 5.12
N VAL A 70 -5.04 -3.99 5.90
CA VAL A 70 -6.47 -3.65 5.90
C VAL A 70 -6.82 -2.95 7.19
N TYR A 71 -7.42 -1.79 7.08
CA TYR A 71 -7.96 -0.97 8.17
C TYR A 71 -9.48 -1.06 8.12
N THR A 72 -10.08 -1.78 9.06
CA THR A 72 -11.53 -1.86 9.20
C THR A 72 -12.01 -0.69 10.06
N ALA A 73 -12.77 0.22 9.48
CA ALA A 73 -13.27 1.41 10.16
C ALA A 73 -14.68 1.18 10.73
N THR A 74 -14.85 1.54 12.00
CA THR A 74 -16.13 1.39 12.72
C THR A 74 -16.59 2.73 13.30
N LYS A 75 -17.93 2.92 13.31
CA LYS A 75 -18.63 4.03 13.95
C LYS A 75 -19.88 3.48 14.62
N ASN A 76 -20.10 3.81 15.88
CA ASN A 76 -21.22 3.26 16.68
C ASN A 76 -21.29 1.71 16.69
N ASN A 77 -20.14 1.03 16.71
CA ASN A 77 -20.02 -0.43 16.62
C ASN A 77 -20.49 -1.04 15.26
N GLU A 78 -20.72 -0.24 14.24
CA GLU A 78 -21.01 -0.71 12.88
C GLU A 78 -19.84 -0.42 11.96
N THR A 79 -19.52 -1.36 11.07
CA THR A 79 -18.47 -1.15 10.05
C THR A 79 -18.95 -0.17 9.00
N VAL A 80 -18.24 0.95 8.86
CA VAL A 80 -18.54 2.01 7.89
C VAL A 80 -17.77 1.88 6.60
N GLY A 81 -16.64 1.16 6.62
CA GLY A 81 -15.84 0.92 5.44
C GLY A 81 -14.49 0.27 5.77
N TYR A 82 -13.73 0.03 4.71
CA TYR A 82 -12.40 -0.60 4.77
C TYR A 82 -11.42 0.25 3.97
N ALA A 83 -10.30 0.63 4.58
CA ALA A 83 -9.17 1.19 3.84
C ALA A 83 -8.11 0.11 3.66
N VAL A 84 -7.67 -0.11 2.44
CA VAL A 84 -6.72 -1.16 2.09
C VAL A 84 -5.47 -0.54 1.51
N GLU A 85 -4.36 -0.68 2.22
CA GLU A 85 -3.04 -0.33 1.69
C GLU A 85 -2.54 -1.45 0.80
N SER A 86 -2.31 -1.15 -0.46
CA SER A 86 -1.85 -2.08 -1.48
C SER A 86 -0.68 -1.51 -2.27
N MET A 87 0.07 -2.39 -2.92
CA MET A 87 1.23 -2.00 -3.72
C MET A 87 1.40 -2.86 -4.96
N THR A 88 2.14 -2.31 -5.92
CA THR A 88 2.66 -3.03 -7.08
C THR A 88 4.12 -2.64 -7.36
N LYS A 89 4.88 -3.53 -7.99
CA LYS A 89 6.25 -3.29 -8.46
C LYS A 89 6.28 -2.97 -9.96
N ASN A 90 5.12 -3.00 -10.63
CA ASN A 90 4.99 -2.89 -12.09
C ASN A 90 4.78 -1.45 -12.60
N GLY A 91 5.02 -0.43 -11.76
CA GLY A 91 5.07 0.95 -12.19
C GLY A 91 6.22 1.21 -13.16
N PHE A 92 6.11 2.26 -13.97
CA PHE A 92 7.18 2.65 -14.91
C PHE A 92 8.44 3.12 -14.15
N GLY A 93 8.25 3.89 -13.08
CA GLY A 93 9.31 4.35 -12.19
C GLY A 93 9.61 3.40 -11.01
N GLY A 94 8.92 2.26 -10.93
CA GLY A 94 9.10 1.27 -9.87
C GLY A 94 7.87 1.08 -8.99
N VAL A 95 8.07 1.02 -7.69
CA VAL A 95 6.99 0.70 -6.73
C VAL A 95 5.94 1.83 -6.68
N ILE A 96 4.67 1.44 -6.77
CA ILE A 96 3.52 2.29 -6.48
C ILE A 96 2.82 1.71 -5.26
N ARG A 97 2.60 2.54 -4.22
CA ARG A 97 1.78 2.20 -3.04
C ARG A 97 0.59 3.13 -2.99
N LEU A 98 -0.56 2.58 -2.70
CA LEU A 98 -1.81 3.33 -2.62
C LEU A 98 -2.71 2.79 -1.51
N MET A 99 -3.60 3.66 -1.03
CA MET A 99 -4.67 3.35 -0.10
C MET A 99 -5.99 3.40 -0.86
N VAL A 100 -6.75 2.31 -0.83
CA VAL A 100 -8.07 2.22 -1.46
C VAL A 100 -9.14 2.17 -0.39
N GLY A 101 -10.09 3.09 -0.42
CA GLY A 101 -11.26 3.09 0.45
C GLY A 101 -12.42 2.34 -0.19
N PHE A 102 -12.94 1.37 0.54
CA PHE A 102 -14.15 0.62 0.19
C PHE A 102 -15.26 0.95 1.20
N GLY A 103 -16.45 1.24 0.72
CA GLY A 103 -17.62 1.31 1.57
C GLY A 103 -18.02 -0.08 2.09
N ALA A 104 -18.83 -0.14 3.15
CA ALA A 104 -19.40 -1.39 3.63
C ALA A 104 -20.25 -2.10 2.55
N ASP A 105 -20.72 -1.36 1.55
CA ASP A 105 -21.47 -1.86 0.39
C ASP A 105 -20.57 -2.28 -0.79
N GLY A 106 -19.24 -2.29 -0.60
CA GLY A 106 -18.24 -2.69 -1.59
C GLY A 106 -17.97 -1.71 -2.72
N LYS A 107 -18.47 -0.48 -2.62
CA LYS A 107 -18.09 0.57 -3.57
C LYS A 107 -16.70 1.11 -3.27
N ILE A 108 -15.96 1.41 -4.32
CA ILE A 108 -14.71 2.15 -4.21
C ILE A 108 -15.07 3.62 -3.95
N LEU A 109 -14.71 4.11 -2.75
CA LEU A 109 -15.01 5.48 -2.33
C LEU A 109 -13.98 6.46 -2.85
N ASN A 110 -12.71 6.16 -2.61
CA ASN A 110 -11.59 7.01 -3.01
C ASN A 110 -10.31 6.16 -3.08
N VAL A 111 -9.28 6.71 -3.75
CA VAL A 111 -7.92 6.15 -3.76
C VAL A 111 -6.93 7.26 -3.48
N ASN A 112 -6.04 7.05 -2.52
CA ASN A 112 -4.95 7.95 -2.20
C ASN A 112 -3.61 7.29 -2.55
N VAL A 113 -2.74 7.98 -3.30
CA VAL A 113 -1.42 7.47 -3.66
C VAL A 113 -0.44 7.83 -2.57
N LEU A 114 0.07 6.81 -1.86
CA LEU A 114 1.01 6.95 -0.75
C LEU A 114 2.46 7.13 -1.23
N GLN A 115 2.81 6.40 -2.30
CA GLN A 115 4.17 6.43 -2.85
C GLN A 115 4.14 6.13 -4.35
N GLN A 116 4.91 6.88 -5.10
CA GLN A 116 5.17 6.63 -6.51
C GLN A 116 6.50 7.30 -6.92
N ALA A 117 7.13 6.80 -7.96
CA ALA A 117 8.33 7.38 -8.56
C ALA A 117 8.17 7.52 -10.09
N GLU A 118 6.95 7.80 -10.53
CA GLU A 118 6.58 7.91 -11.93
C GLU A 118 7.11 9.19 -12.58
N THR A 119 7.11 9.22 -13.90
CA THR A 119 7.58 10.38 -14.66
C THR A 119 6.72 11.62 -14.37
N PRO A 120 7.33 12.75 -13.94
CA PRO A 120 6.64 14.01 -13.69
C PRO A 120 5.77 14.47 -14.88
N GLY A 121 4.54 14.89 -14.58
CA GLY A 121 3.57 15.36 -15.58
C GLY A 121 2.92 14.27 -16.43
N LEU A 122 3.32 13.00 -16.26
CA LEU A 122 2.74 11.83 -16.93
C LEU A 122 2.13 10.87 -15.89
N GLY A 123 2.88 9.88 -15.41
CA GLY A 123 2.41 8.91 -14.43
C GLY A 123 2.10 9.52 -13.07
N THR A 124 2.81 10.58 -12.65
CA THR A 124 2.53 11.30 -11.40
C THR A 124 1.12 11.85 -11.30
N LYS A 125 0.43 12.07 -12.43
CA LYS A 125 -0.97 12.53 -12.48
C LYS A 125 -1.96 11.56 -11.84
N MET A 126 -1.54 10.33 -11.54
CA MET A 126 -2.39 9.40 -10.75
C MET A 126 -2.66 9.89 -9.32
N ALA A 127 -1.82 10.80 -8.80
CA ALA A 127 -1.98 11.39 -7.47
C ALA A 127 -2.77 12.71 -7.48
N ASP A 128 -3.13 13.25 -8.66
CA ASP A 128 -3.91 14.47 -8.76
C ASP A 128 -5.37 14.21 -8.31
N GLU A 129 -6.00 15.21 -7.68
CA GLU A 129 -7.41 15.13 -7.34
C GLU A 129 -8.27 14.98 -8.61
N GLY A 130 -9.25 14.08 -8.55
CA GLY A 130 -10.16 13.85 -9.67
C GLY A 130 -9.49 13.32 -10.94
N ASN A 131 -8.33 12.69 -10.82
CA ASN A 131 -7.64 12.10 -11.97
C ASN A 131 -8.53 11.06 -12.67
N VAL A 132 -8.27 10.85 -13.96
CA VAL A 132 -9.08 9.98 -14.81
C VAL A 132 -9.12 8.51 -14.35
N LEU A 133 -8.07 8.03 -13.66
CA LEU A 133 -8.01 6.66 -13.15
C LEU A 133 -9.03 6.47 -12.03
N LEU A 134 -9.02 7.38 -11.05
CA LEU A 134 -9.98 7.38 -9.95
C LEU A 134 -11.42 7.56 -10.49
N ALA A 135 -11.63 8.54 -11.37
CA ALA A 135 -12.95 8.81 -11.95
C ALA A 135 -13.54 7.59 -12.67
N SER A 136 -12.70 6.70 -13.22
CA SER A 136 -13.15 5.48 -13.91
C SER A 136 -13.71 4.42 -12.98
N ILE A 137 -13.34 4.44 -11.68
CA ILE A 137 -13.70 3.39 -10.70
C ILE A 137 -14.49 3.91 -9.50
N GLN A 138 -14.44 5.22 -9.22
CA GLN A 138 -15.07 5.82 -8.05
C GLN A 138 -16.58 5.62 -8.03
N ASN A 139 -17.12 5.30 -6.86
CA ASN A 139 -18.54 5.03 -6.61
C ASN A 139 -19.11 3.81 -7.37
N LYS A 140 -18.28 3.04 -8.05
CA LYS A 140 -18.66 1.77 -8.65
C LYS A 140 -18.46 0.62 -7.65
N LYS A 141 -19.27 -0.41 -7.76
CA LYS A 141 -19.08 -1.63 -7.00
C LYS A 141 -17.87 -2.38 -7.53
N SER A 142 -16.96 -2.74 -6.63
CA SER A 142 -15.68 -3.34 -7.01
C SER A 142 -15.79 -4.66 -7.79
N TRP A 143 -16.85 -5.45 -7.54
CA TRP A 143 -17.12 -6.69 -8.28
C TRP A 143 -17.70 -6.50 -9.68
N GLU A 144 -18.13 -5.28 -10.04
CA GLU A 144 -18.60 -4.93 -11.38
C GLU A 144 -17.50 -4.39 -12.29
N ILE A 145 -16.29 -4.21 -11.74
CA ILE A 145 -15.16 -3.60 -12.45
C ILE A 145 -14.23 -4.69 -12.98
N GLU A 146 -14.03 -4.75 -14.30
CA GLU A 146 -12.86 -5.38 -14.87
C GLU A 146 -11.68 -4.41 -14.79
N PHE A 147 -10.68 -4.69 -13.93
CA PHE A 147 -9.52 -3.83 -13.72
C PHE A 147 -8.56 -3.83 -14.92
N LYS A 148 -9.07 -3.45 -16.08
CA LYS A 148 -8.37 -3.49 -17.35
C LYS A 148 -8.59 -2.21 -18.15
N VAL A 149 -7.49 -1.63 -18.66
CA VAL A 149 -7.58 -0.40 -19.45
C VAL A 149 -8.14 -0.62 -20.84
N LYS A 150 -8.75 0.40 -21.43
CA LYS A 150 -9.33 0.37 -22.80
C LYS A 150 -8.35 -0.14 -23.86
N LYS A 151 -7.07 0.18 -23.74
CA LYS A 151 -6.03 -0.30 -24.68
C LYS A 151 -5.86 -1.83 -24.67
N ASP A 152 -6.25 -2.49 -23.60
CA ASP A 152 -6.14 -3.94 -23.43
C ASP A 152 -7.50 -4.63 -23.61
N GLY A 153 -8.52 -3.88 -24.06
CA GLY A 153 -9.86 -4.37 -24.31
C GLY A 153 -10.81 -4.28 -23.11
N GLY A 154 -10.41 -3.62 -22.01
CA GLY A 154 -11.26 -3.30 -20.86
C GLY A 154 -12.03 -1.98 -21.05
N GLU A 155 -12.62 -1.48 -19.94
CA GLU A 155 -13.43 -0.25 -19.95
C GLU A 155 -12.78 0.93 -19.23
N LEU A 156 -11.65 0.73 -18.53
CA LEU A 156 -11.05 1.76 -17.71
C LEU A 156 -10.17 2.71 -18.53
N ASP A 157 -10.25 3.99 -18.21
CA ASP A 157 -9.42 5.02 -18.82
C ASP A 157 -7.97 4.92 -18.34
N ALA A 158 -7.05 5.42 -19.16
CA ALA A 158 -5.63 5.48 -18.83
C ALA A 158 -5.13 6.91 -18.93
N LEU A 159 -4.11 7.25 -18.15
CA LEU A 159 -3.39 8.50 -18.28
C LEU A 159 -2.73 8.60 -19.65
N THR A 160 -2.84 9.77 -20.27
CA THR A 160 -2.23 10.02 -21.57
C THR A 160 -0.71 9.85 -21.50
N ALA A 161 -0.16 9.03 -22.40
CA ALA A 161 1.27 8.68 -22.47
C ALA A 161 1.83 7.95 -21.22
N ALA A 162 0.98 7.47 -20.29
CA ALA A 162 1.39 6.74 -19.09
C ALA A 162 0.59 5.43 -18.89
N THR A 163 0.46 4.65 -19.95
CA THR A 163 -0.34 3.40 -19.91
C THR A 163 0.24 2.35 -18.94
N ILE A 164 1.57 2.26 -18.81
CA ILE A 164 2.22 1.35 -17.85
C ILE A 164 1.84 1.73 -16.43
N SER A 165 1.97 3.00 -16.08
CA SER A 165 1.58 3.54 -14.77
C SER A 165 0.10 3.32 -14.47
N SER A 166 -0.77 3.46 -15.49
CA SER A 166 -2.22 3.22 -15.34
C SER A 166 -2.54 1.75 -15.09
N ARG A 167 -1.87 0.82 -15.78
CA ARG A 167 -2.01 -0.63 -15.52
C ARG A 167 -1.57 -0.98 -14.11
N ALA A 168 -0.43 -0.46 -13.70
CA ALA A 168 0.11 -0.67 -12.36
C ALA A 168 -0.83 -0.13 -11.25
N TYR A 169 -1.42 1.04 -11.47
CA TYR A 169 -2.43 1.59 -10.57
C TYR A 169 -3.63 0.64 -10.42
N TYR A 170 -4.24 0.20 -11.50
CA TYR A 170 -5.39 -0.72 -11.43
C TYR A 170 -5.02 -2.11 -10.93
N GLU A 171 -3.81 -2.59 -11.17
CA GLU A 171 -3.31 -3.84 -10.58
C GLU A 171 -3.26 -3.74 -9.05
N ALA A 172 -2.74 -2.63 -8.50
CA ALA A 172 -2.73 -2.41 -7.07
C ALA A 172 -4.14 -2.25 -6.49
N VAL A 173 -5.08 -1.59 -7.20
CA VAL A 173 -6.48 -1.50 -6.79
C VAL A 173 -7.17 -2.87 -6.83
N ALA A 174 -6.93 -3.68 -7.86
CA ALA A 174 -7.46 -5.04 -7.95
C ALA A 174 -6.98 -5.92 -6.78
N ARG A 175 -5.69 -5.84 -6.43
CA ARG A 175 -5.13 -6.54 -5.27
C ARG A 175 -5.74 -6.05 -3.95
N ALA A 176 -5.99 -4.74 -3.82
CA ALA A 176 -6.72 -4.20 -2.67
C ALA A 176 -8.14 -4.77 -2.58
N TYR A 177 -8.82 -4.96 -3.71
CA TYR A 177 -10.14 -5.57 -3.74
C TYR A 177 -10.12 -7.03 -3.30
N GLU A 178 -9.11 -7.83 -3.69
CA GLU A 178 -8.95 -9.19 -3.19
C GLU A 178 -8.80 -9.23 -1.66
N ALA A 179 -8.01 -8.33 -1.09
CA ALA A 179 -7.86 -8.21 0.36
C ALA A 179 -9.16 -7.77 1.06
N TYR A 180 -9.89 -6.85 0.45
CA TYR A 180 -11.21 -6.45 0.91
C TYR A 180 -12.18 -7.64 0.98
N LYS A 181 -12.23 -8.51 -0.04
CA LYS A 181 -13.07 -9.73 -0.03
C LYS A 181 -12.75 -10.63 1.15
N VAL A 182 -11.47 -10.84 1.43
CA VAL A 182 -11.03 -11.64 2.58
C VAL A 182 -11.49 -11.00 3.90
N ALA A 183 -11.31 -9.68 4.05
CA ALA A 183 -11.68 -8.95 5.26
C ALA A 183 -13.20 -8.95 5.53
N CYS A 184 -14.01 -8.92 4.48
CA CYS A 184 -15.48 -8.98 4.56
C CYS A 184 -16.03 -10.41 4.73
N GLY A 185 -15.18 -11.45 4.70
CA GLY A 185 -15.62 -12.84 4.72
C GLY A 185 -16.26 -13.33 3.43
N TYR A 186 -16.13 -12.58 2.32
CA TYR A 186 -16.55 -12.99 0.97
C TYR A 186 -15.49 -13.87 0.25
N ALA A 187 -14.47 -14.33 0.97
CA ALA A 187 -13.51 -15.29 0.41
C ALA A 187 -14.26 -16.59 0.15
N ASP A 188 -14.70 -16.79 -1.08
CA ASP A 188 -15.05 -18.12 -1.58
C ASP A 188 -13.85 -19.03 -1.32
N ASN A 189 -14.10 -20.24 -0.81
CA ASN A 189 -13.12 -21.27 -0.49
C ASN A 189 -12.35 -21.73 -1.74
N ALA A 190 -11.54 -20.86 -2.30
CA ALA A 190 -10.60 -21.15 -3.36
C ALA A 190 -9.21 -21.24 -2.73
N ASP A 191 -8.81 -22.48 -2.51
CA ASP A 191 -7.48 -23.00 -2.22
C ASP A 191 -6.33 -21.99 -1.97
N GLY A 192 -5.85 -21.96 -0.72
CA GLY A 192 -4.44 -21.73 -0.45
C GLY A 192 -4.03 -20.38 0.10
N VAL A 193 -4.80 -19.72 0.98
CA VAL A 193 -4.22 -18.65 1.82
C VAL A 193 -4.02 -19.18 3.24
N SER A 194 -2.82 -19.65 3.50
CA SER A 194 -2.34 -20.04 4.82
C SER A 194 -1.92 -18.80 5.60
N GLY A 195 -2.54 -18.56 6.73
CA GLY A 195 -1.93 -17.89 7.85
C GLY A 195 -2.38 -16.47 8.20
N ALA A 196 -3.62 -16.29 8.64
CA ALA A 196 -3.93 -15.18 9.54
C ALA A 196 -3.41 -15.53 10.95
N THR A 197 -2.30 -14.93 11.36
CA THR A 197 -1.88 -14.95 12.76
C THR A 197 -2.60 -13.82 13.49
N ALA A 198 -3.77 -14.14 14.06
CA ALA A 198 -4.42 -13.24 15.01
C ALA A 198 -3.62 -13.26 16.31
N THR A 199 -2.83 -12.25 16.58
CA THR A 199 -2.25 -12.00 17.89
C THR A 199 -3.32 -11.42 18.80
N ASN A 200 -4.06 -12.30 19.47
CA ASN A 200 -4.87 -11.94 20.62
C ASN A 200 -3.94 -11.60 21.79
N ASN A 201 -3.85 -10.31 22.06
CA ASN A 201 -3.20 -9.80 23.26
C ASN A 201 -4.22 -9.88 24.42
N GLU A 202 -4.47 -11.09 24.94
CA GLU A 202 -5.22 -11.25 26.18
C GLU A 202 -4.28 -10.99 27.37
N GLY A 203 -4.69 -9.98 28.15
CA GLY A 203 -3.98 -9.49 29.31
C GLY A 203 -3.72 -10.55 30.36
N GLN A 204 -2.52 -10.52 30.89
CA GLN A 204 -2.11 -11.15 32.12
C GLN A 204 -3.08 -10.81 33.26
N LYS A 205 -3.84 -11.78 33.72
CA LYS A 205 -4.42 -11.75 35.06
C LYS A 205 -3.43 -12.39 36.04
N THR A 206 -2.86 -11.54 36.87
CA THR A 206 -2.20 -11.86 38.13
C THR A 206 -3.06 -12.82 38.95
N GLN A 207 -2.56 -14.01 39.26
CA GLN A 207 -3.05 -14.80 40.37
C GLN A 207 -2.14 -14.53 41.55
N GLU A 208 -2.65 -13.76 42.50
CA GLU A 208 -2.20 -13.70 43.86
C GLU A 208 -2.65 -14.97 44.63
N GLY A 209 -1.76 -15.36 45.53
CA GLY A 209 -1.82 -16.60 46.25
C GLY A 209 -2.98 -16.73 47.24
N GLY A 210 -3.15 -17.90 47.68
CA GLY A 210 -3.94 -18.36 48.81
C GLY A 210 -3.39 -19.69 49.27
N GLN A 211 -2.50 -19.62 50.25
CA GLN A 211 -2.20 -20.73 51.14
C GLN A 211 -3.41 -20.94 52.08
N ASN A 212 -3.74 -22.17 52.34
CA ASN A 212 -4.03 -22.79 53.66
C ASN A 212 -4.83 -24.08 53.43
N GLU A 213 -4.40 -25.03 53.93
CA GLU A 213 -4.33 -26.07 54.97
C GLU A 213 -4.16 -27.43 54.33
#